data_7be20c9a90d0fb5058fc4d8735b9fcd5
#
_entry.id   7be20c9a90d0fb5058fc4d8735b9fcd5
#
_cell.length_a   1.000
_cell.length_b   1.000
_cell.length_c   1.000
_cell.angle_alpha   90.00
_cell.angle_beta   90.00
_cell.angle_gamma   90.00
#
_symmetry.space_group_name_H-M   'P 1'
#
loop_
_entity.id
_entity.type
_entity.pdbx_description
1 polymer ?
#
loop_
_entity_poly.entity_id
_entity_poly.type
_entity_poly.pdbx_seq_one_letter_code
_entity_poly.pdbx_strand_id
1 'polypeptide(L)'
;VGLEVHEDPQIPHYACNQYGEQDLVLKPGMVIAIEPMISLGSPEIKVGRDGFAFETIDDSWSAHFEHTIAITATGNQVLTLPE
;
A
#
# COMPACT_ATOMS: atom_id res chain seq x y z
N VAL A 1 -6.69 6.90 -3.27
CA VAL A 1 -6.42 8.08 -4.09
C VAL A 1 -7.72 8.57 -4.71
N GLY A 2 -8.03 9.83 -4.55
CA GLY A 2 -9.25 10.42 -5.07
C GLY A 2 -9.94 11.29 -4.02
N LEU A 3 -11.14 10.91 -3.63
CA LEU A 3 -11.95 11.69 -2.71
C LEU A 3 -11.77 11.31 -1.24
N GLU A 4 -11.29 10.11 -0.96
CA GLU A 4 -11.16 9.56 0.39
C GLU A 4 -9.74 9.09 0.67
N VAL A 5 -9.43 8.91 1.95
CA VAL A 5 -8.10 8.41 2.39
C VAL A 5 -7.88 6.98 1.90
N HIS A 6 -8.90 6.15 1.98
CA HIS A 6 -8.88 4.77 1.51
C HIS A 6 -9.99 4.53 0.51
N GLU A 7 -9.63 4.07 -0.66
CA GLU A 7 -10.56 3.75 -1.75
C GLU A 7 -10.15 2.46 -2.44
N ASP A 8 -11.09 1.80 -3.08
CA ASP A 8 -10.79 0.63 -3.91
C ASP A 8 -10.07 1.04 -5.22
N PRO A 9 -9.25 0.15 -5.80
CA PRO A 9 -8.93 -1.18 -5.31
C PRO A 9 -7.88 -1.17 -4.21
N GLN A 10 -7.92 -2.17 -3.33
CA GLN A 10 -6.87 -2.40 -2.35
C GLN A 10 -5.72 -3.18 -2.98
N ILE A 11 -4.50 -2.76 -2.68
CA ILE A 11 -3.29 -3.38 -3.23
C ILE A 11 -2.55 -4.10 -2.10
N PRO A 12 -2.65 -5.44 -2.01
CA PRO A 12 -1.86 -6.19 -1.04
C PRO A 12 -0.40 -6.25 -1.48
N HIS A 13 0.51 -6.26 -0.51
CA HIS A 13 1.96 -6.30 -0.75
C HIS A 13 2.58 -7.66 -0.42
N TYR A 14 1.78 -8.71 -0.45
CA TYR A 14 2.17 -10.10 -0.23
C TYR A 14 1.29 -11.02 -1.07
N ALA A 15 1.79 -12.22 -1.35
CA ALA A 15 0.99 -13.22 -2.04
C ALA A 15 -0.22 -13.60 -1.18
N CYS A 16 -1.41 -13.40 -1.72
CA CYS A 16 -2.64 -13.51 -0.95
C CYS A 16 -3.75 -14.10 -1.80
N ASN A 17 -4.39 -15.17 -1.29
CA ASN A 17 -5.57 -15.76 -1.90
C ASN A 17 -6.87 -15.12 -1.40
N GLN A 18 -6.79 -14.18 -0.47
CA GLN A 18 -7.94 -13.53 0.14
C GLN A 18 -8.81 -12.79 -0.88
N TYR A 19 -8.19 -12.31 -1.94
CA TYR A 19 -8.86 -11.57 -3.00
C TYR A 19 -9.15 -12.42 -4.24
N GLY A 20 -8.84 -13.69 -4.25
CA GLY A 20 -9.10 -14.71 -5.27
C GLY A 20 -9.86 -14.25 -6.50
N GLU A 21 -11.17 -14.47 -6.52
CA GLU A 21 -12.05 -14.06 -7.60
C GLU A 21 -12.20 -12.54 -7.75
N GLN A 22 -11.74 -11.78 -6.75
CA GLN A 22 -11.80 -10.31 -6.77
C GLN A 22 -10.50 -9.66 -7.23
N ASP A 23 -9.54 -10.45 -7.68
CA ASP A 23 -8.35 -9.90 -8.32
C ASP A 23 -8.76 -9.01 -9.49
N LEU A 24 -8.32 -7.76 -9.43
CA LEU A 24 -8.63 -6.79 -10.47
C LEU A 24 -7.49 -6.68 -11.47
N VAL A 25 -7.83 -6.67 -12.73
CA VAL A 25 -6.90 -6.28 -13.78
C VAL A 25 -6.81 -4.76 -13.79
N LEU A 26 -5.59 -4.24 -13.68
CA LEU A 26 -5.37 -2.80 -13.75
C LEU A 26 -5.64 -2.30 -15.16
N LYS A 27 -6.43 -1.25 -15.27
CA LYS A 27 -6.85 -0.68 -16.55
C LYS A 27 -6.35 0.74 -16.69
N PRO A 28 -6.08 1.20 -17.92
CA PRO A 28 -5.75 2.61 -18.17
C PRO A 28 -6.77 3.56 -17.54
N GLY A 29 -6.29 4.61 -16.93
CA GLY A 29 -7.11 5.58 -16.21
C GLY A 29 -7.22 5.34 -14.71
N MET A 30 -6.83 4.16 -14.22
CA MET A 30 -6.75 3.92 -12.78
C MET A 30 -5.56 4.62 -12.17
N VAL A 31 -5.75 5.13 -10.96
CA VAL A 31 -4.69 5.69 -10.12
C VAL A 31 -4.67 4.94 -8.80
N ILE A 32 -3.53 4.37 -8.45
CA ILE A 32 -3.38 3.55 -7.25
C ILE A 32 -2.22 4.05 -6.40
N ALA A 33 -2.28 3.77 -5.10
CA ALA A 33 -1.16 3.98 -4.19
C ALA A 33 -0.54 2.61 -3.84
N ILE A 34 0.77 2.50 -4.02
CA ILE A 34 1.54 1.33 -3.61
C ILE A 34 2.38 1.76 -2.40
N GLU A 35 2.10 1.18 -1.25
CA GLU A 35 2.67 1.61 0.02
C GLU A 35 3.11 0.44 0.91
N PRO A 36 4.15 -0.30 0.51
CA PRO A 36 4.63 -1.41 1.31
C PRO A 36 5.17 -0.94 2.67
N MET A 37 4.89 -1.74 3.67
CA MET A 37 5.49 -1.60 5.00
C MET A 37 6.32 -2.85 5.28
N ILE A 38 7.56 -2.69 5.68
CA ILE A 38 8.46 -3.80 5.98
C ILE A 38 8.95 -3.71 7.42
N SER A 39 9.19 -4.86 8.03
CA SER A 39 9.73 -4.99 9.38
C SER A 39 10.92 -5.93 9.39
N LEU A 40 11.93 -5.65 10.21
CA LEU A 40 13.07 -6.54 10.40
C LEU A 40 12.76 -7.73 11.32
N GLY A 41 11.62 -7.69 12.01
CA GLY A 41 11.18 -8.75 12.91
C GLY A 41 9.79 -9.28 12.56
N SER A 42 8.91 -9.33 13.53
CA SER A 42 7.53 -9.82 13.35
C SER A 42 6.75 -8.93 12.39
N PRO A 43 5.90 -9.50 11.50
CA PRO A 43 4.96 -8.73 10.69
C PRO A 43 3.79 -8.17 11.48
N GLU A 44 3.58 -8.60 12.71
CA GLU A 44 2.47 -8.15 13.54
C GLU A 44 2.68 -6.72 14.02
N ILE A 45 1.57 -6.00 14.15
CA ILE A 45 1.55 -4.61 14.58
C ILE A 45 0.63 -4.41 15.78
N LYS A 46 0.89 -3.33 16.52
CA LYS A 46 0.03 -2.89 17.62
C LYS A 46 -0.25 -1.40 17.47
N VAL A 47 -1.32 -0.93 18.08
CA VAL A 47 -1.61 0.50 18.16
C VAL A 47 -0.74 1.13 19.27
N GLY A 48 -0.10 2.24 18.96
CA GLY A 48 0.72 2.98 19.92
C GLY A 48 -0.08 3.65 21.03
N ARG A 49 0.65 4.24 21.98
CA ARG A 49 0.02 4.86 23.16
C ARG A 49 -0.88 6.04 22.82
N ASP A 50 -0.63 6.73 21.71
CA ASP A 50 -1.45 7.85 21.26
C ASP A 50 -2.78 7.42 20.63
N GLY A 51 -2.99 6.11 20.41
CA GLY A 51 -4.19 5.57 19.80
C GLY A 51 -4.25 5.70 18.27
N PHE A 52 -3.22 6.26 17.64
CA PHE A 52 -3.18 6.52 16.20
C PHE A 52 -2.02 5.83 15.48
N ALA A 53 -0.82 5.86 16.07
CA ALA A 53 0.36 5.26 15.46
C ALA A 53 0.28 3.74 15.49
N PHE A 54 0.73 3.10 14.40
CA PHE A 54 0.96 1.66 14.37
C PHE A 54 2.44 1.39 14.66
N GLU A 55 2.69 0.43 15.54
CA GLU A 55 4.03 0.04 15.94
C GLU A 55 4.25 -1.45 15.69
N THR A 56 5.52 -1.85 15.48
CA THR A 56 5.85 -3.27 15.43
C THR A 56 5.59 -3.91 16.79
N ILE A 57 5.09 -5.16 16.79
CA ILE A 57 4.72 -5.84 18.04
C ILE A 57 5.95 -6.14 18.91
N ASP A 58 7.11 -6.32 18.31
CA ASP A 58 8.35 -6.69 18.97
C ASP A 58 9.39 -5.54 19.01
N ASP A 59 8.96 -4.30 18.75
CA ASP A 59 9.81 -3.11 18.70
C ASP A 59 10.93 -3.18 17.65
N SER A 60 10.84 -4.08 16.68
CA SER A 60 11.80 -4.13 15.57
C SER A 60 11.68 -2.91 14.67
N TRP A 61 12.75 -2.61 13.96
CA TRP A 61 12.75 -1.51 13.00
C TRP A 61 11.85 -1.84 11.80
N SER A 62 11.15 -0.82 11.33
CA SER A 62 10.27 -0.92 10.18
C SER A 62 10.47 0.28 9.26
N ALA A 63 10.03 0.13 8.02
CA ALA A 63 10.04 1.20 7.04
C ALA A 63 8.76 1.17 6.23
N HIS A 64 8.32 2.36 5.80
CA HIS A 64 7.13 2.55 4.99
C HIS A 64 7.47 3.51 3.85
N PHE A 65 7.13 3.09 2.63
CA PHE A 65 7.27 3.92 1.43
C PHE A 65 5.95 3.92 0.69
N GLU A 66 5.69 5.00 -0.03
CA GLU A 66 4.47 5.12 -0.81
C GLU A 66 4.73 5.87 -2.12
N HIS A 67 4.17 5.35 -3.19
CA HIS A 67 4.07 6.05 -4.47
C HIS A 67 2.65 5.98 -4.99
N THR A 68 2.23 7.08 -5.62
CA THR A 68 0.98 7.13 -6.39
C THR A 68 1.30 6.89 -7.85
N ILE A 69 0.60 5.94 -8.46
CA ILE A 69 0.89 5.46 -9.80
C ILE A 69 -0.36 5.55 -10.66
N ALA A 70 -0.23 6.18 -11.82
CA ALA A 70 -1.27 6.19 -12.83
C ALA A 70 -1.04 5.05 -13.82
N ILE A 71 -2.08 4.30 -14.13
CA ILE A 71 -2.05 3.24 -15.14
C ILE A 71 -2.35 3.87 -16.49
N THR A 72 -1.47 3.64 -17.45
CA THR A 72 -1.59 4.17 -18.81
C THR A 72 -1.85 3.05 -19.81
N ALA A 73 -2.16 3.41 -21.06
CA ALA A 73 -2.40 2.44 -22.13
C ALA A 73 -1.17 1.58 -22.45
N THR A 74 0.04 2.05 -22.13
CA THR A 74 1.31 1.38 -22.46
C THR A 74 2.12 0.98 -21.24
N GLY A 75 1.62 1.18 -20.03
CA GLY A 75 2.34 0.86 -18.81
C GLY A 75 1.84 1.68 -17.62
N ASN A 76 2.74 2.44 -17.01
CA ASN A 76 2.42 3.23 -15.82
C ASN A 76 3.27 4.49 -15.76
N GLN A 77 2.81 5.42 -14.93
CA GLN A 77 3.55 6.63 -14.60
C GLN A 77 3.53 6.82 -13.10
N VAL A 78 4.71 6.92 -12.49
CA VAL A 78 4.84 7.23 -11.06
C VAL A 78 4.72 8.73 -10.88
N LEU A 79 3.66 9.17 -10.20
CA LEU A 79 3.32 10.59 -10.06
C LEU A 79 4.10 11.28 -8.94
N THR A 80 4.66 10.53 -8.02
CA THR A 80 5.28 11.04 -6.78
C THR A 80 6.80 10.89 -6.77
N LEU A 81 7.43 10.74 -7.92
CA LEU A 81 8.89 10.73 -7.99
C LEU A 81 9.46 12.10 -7.61
N PRO A 82 10.57 12.15 -6.85
CA PRO A 82 11.26 13.41 -6.58
C PRO A 82 11.84 13.98 -7.87
N GLU A 83 11.89 15.30 -7.94
CA GLU A 83 12.51 16.02 -9.06
C GLU A 83 14.03 15.90 -9.06
#